data_fa0d9606b0a4c2ce31d813a12a4380e5
#
_entry.id   fa0d9606b0a4c2ce31d813a12a4380e5
#
_cell.length_a   1.000
_cell.length_b   1.000
_cell.length_c   1.000
_cell.angle_alpha   90.00
_cell.angle_beta   90.00
_cell.angle_gamma   90.00
#
_symmetry.space_group_name_H-M   'P 1'
#
loop_
_entity.id
_entity.type
_entity.pdbx_description
1 polymer ?
#
loop_
_entity_poly.entity_id
_entity_poly.type
_entity_poly.pdbx_seq_one_letter_code
_entity_poly.pdbx_strand_id
1 'polypeptide(L)'
;MAQAKAPHKFQRPYKGVFPVVPTIFDKAGGLDLEGQKRCLDFMIDAGSHGLCILANFSEQFVLSDAEREVLTRLCLEHVAGRVPVIVTTTHFSSRICAERSKAAEEMGAAMVMVMPPYHGATFRVGDAQIAEFFKVISDAISIPIMIQDAPVAGTPLPPALLAKLAREIEQVAYFKIETAGAATKLRDLLALGGTAIEGPWDGEEAITLMADLDAGCTGAMTGGGYPDGIRQIMDPWARGDRAATRAAYARWLPLINHENRQCGLITAKILMKAGGIIACDEVRHPLRRPSAEAEAQLLELARELDVMALRWAR
;
A
#
# COMPACT_ATOMS: atom_id res chain seq x y z
N MET A 1 -14.33 5.12 33.00
CA MET A 1 -15.14 5.79 31.97
C MET A 1 -14.31 5.79 30.70
N ALA A 2 -14.70 4.99 29.69
CA ALA A 2 -14.03 5.02 28.39
C ALA A 2 -14.32 6.38 27.74
N GLN A 3 -13.29 7.17 27.47
CA GLN A 3 -13.42 8.38 26.64
C GLN A 3 -13.94 7.93 25.28
N ALA A 4 -15.07 8.47 24.86
CA ALA A 4 -15.58 8.28 23.51
C ALA A 4 -14.48 8.74 22.53
N LYS A 5 -13.93 7.80 21.74
CA LYS A 5 -12.95 8.11 20.70
C LYS A 5 -13.58 9.11 19.73
N ALA A 6 -12.85 10.16 19.36
CA ALA A 6 -13.32 11.10 18.36
C ALA A 6 -13.62 10.34 17.05
N PRO A 7 -14.72 10.66 16.34
CA PRO A 7 -15.06 9.98 15.08
C PRO A 7 -13.92 10.19 14.08
N HIS A 8 -13.59 9.11 13.34
CA HIS A 8 -12.58 9.19 12.28
C HIS A 8 -12.98 10.27 11.28
N LYS A 9 -12.02 11.13 10.91
CA LYS A 9 -12.21 12.27 10.02
C LYS A 9 -12.67 11.86 8.61
N PHE A 10 -12.40 10.61 8.22
CA PHE A 10 -12.65 10.11 6.87
C PHE A 10 -13.80 9.11 6.83
N GLN A 11 -14.64 9.23 5.81
CA GLN A 11 -15.79 8.34 5.62
C GLN A 11 -15.36 7.03 4.94
N ARG A 12 -15.78 5.91 5.52
CA ARG A 12 -15.67 4.57 4.92
C ARG A 12 -16.82 4.32 3.94
N PRO A 13 -16.66 3.42 2.95
CA PRO A 13 -15.45 2.66 2.63
C PRO A 13 -14.40 3.48 1.88
N TYR A 14 -13.12 3.24 2.18
CA TYR A 14 -12.00 3.84 1.45
C TYR A 14 -11.87 3.24 0.06
N LYS A 15 -11.72 4.08 -0.96
CA LYS A 15 -11.66 3.69 -2.38
C LYS A 15 -10.66 4.54 -3.14
N GLY A 16 -10.22 4.04 -4.29
CA GLY A 16 -9.36 4.80 -5.20
C GLY A 16 -7.87 4.47 -5.06
N VAL A 17 -7.00 5.45 -5.24
CA VAL A 17 -5.56 5.27 -5.33
C VAL A 17 -4.91 5.54 -3.97
N PHE A 18 -4.24 4.53 -3.42
CA PHE A 18 -3.52 4.58 -2.13
C PHE A 18 -2.08 4.06 -2.35
N PRO A 19 -1.20 4.88 -2.89
CA PRO A 19 0.15 4.43 -3.20
C PRO A 19 0.95 4.18 -1.93
N VAL A 20 1.93 3.26 -2.04
CA VAL A 20 2.89 2.99 -0.99
C VAL A 20 3.96 4.08 -0.99
N VAL A 21 4.12 4.76 0.14
CA VAL A 21 5.13 5.79 0.37
C VAL A 21 6.50 5.14 0.54
N PRO A 22 7.50 5.43 -0.31
CA PRO A 22 8.86 4.95 -0.10
C PRO A 22 9.47 5.60 1.15
N THR A 23 10.34 4.89 1.85
CA THR A 23 11.16 5.48 2.91
C THR A 23 12.34 6.20 2.29
N ILE A 24 12.51 7.47 2.61
CA ILE A 24 13.59 8.28 2.05
C ILE A 24 14.80 8.23 2.97
N PHE A 25 15.94 7.82 2.40
CA PHE A 25 17.23 7.75 3.09
C PHE A 25 18.19 8.80 2.53
N ASP A 26 19.11 9.25 3.39
CA ASP A 26 20.28 10.03 2.98
C ASP A 26 21.38 9.11 2.41
N LYS A 27 22.47 9.70 1.92
CA LYS A 27 23.60 8.95 1.36
C LYS A 27 24.34 8.05 2.36
N ALA A 28 24.18 8.29 3.65
CA ALA A 28 24.76 7.47 4.72
C ALA A 28 23.79 6.34 5.17
N GLY A 29 22.60 6.27 4.57
CA GLY A 29 21.55 5.31 4.93
C GLY A 29 20.75 5.73 6.17
N GLY A 30 20.89 6.95 6.69
CA GLY A 30 20.01 7.54 7.70
C GLY A 30 18.65 7.93 7.11
N LEU A 31 17.66 8.19 7.97
CA LEU A 31 16.37 8.71 7.52
C LEU A 31 16.50 10.18 7.07
N ASP A 32 16.08 10.49 5.85
CA ASP A 32 15.92 11.88 5.39
C ASP A 32 14.47 12.32 5.67
N LEU A 33 14.26 12.91 6.86
CA LEU A 33 12.93 13.30 7.32
C LEU A 33 12.34 14.46 6.50
N GLU A 34 13.14 15.39 6.02
CA GLU A 34 12.67 16.48 5.15
C GLU A 34 12.35 15.99 3.75
N GLY A 35 13.17 15.09 3.19
CA GLY A 35 12.84 14.39 1.94
C GLY A 35 11.57 13.56 2.07
N GLN A 36 11.33 12.93 3.24
CA GLN A 36 10.11 12.19 3.51
C GLN A 36 8.86 13.10 3.48
N LYS A 37 8.92 14.29 4.06
CA LYS A 37 7.81 15.27 4.00
C LYS A 37 7.52 15.70 2.56
N ARG A 38 8.54 16.03 1.79
CA ARG A 38 8.40 16.40 0.37
C ARG A 38 7.80 15.26 -0.47
N CYS A 39 8.20 14.02 -0.19
CA CYS A 39 7.62 12.83 -0.81
C CYS A 39 6.11 12.74 -0.52
N LEU A 40 5.69 12.92 0.73
CA LEU A 40 4.27 12.92 1.13
C LEU A 40 3.47 14.03 0.42
N ASP A 41 4.00 15.26 0.38
CA ASP A 41 3.35 16.38 -0.28
C ASP A 41 3.17 16.12 -1.78
N PHE A 42 4.23 15.65 -2.46
CA PHE A 42 4.13 15.25 -3.86
C PHE A 42 3.04 14.21 -4.10
N MET A 43 3.02 13.15 -3.29
CA MET A 43 2.04 12.06 -3.50
C MET A 43 0.60 12.52 -3.27
N ILE A 44 0.37 13.44 -2.33
CA ILE A 44 -0.95 14.06 -2.11
C ILE A 44 -1.32 14.95 -3.30
N ASP A 45 -0.41 15.81 -3.75
CA ASP A 45 -0.63 16.73 -4.88
C ASP A 45 -0.83 15.97 -6.21
N ALA A 46 -0.21 14.79 -6.36
CA ALA A 46 -0.44 13.87 -7.47
C ALA A 46 -1.84 13.22 -7.43
N GLY A 47 -2.65 13.57 -6.44
CA GLY A 47 -4.06 13.21 -6.34
C GLY A 47 -4.33 11.87 -5.66
N SER A 48 -3.43 11.38 -4.81
CA SER A 48 -3.69 10.19 -4.00
C SER A 48 -4.94 10.36 -3.14
N HIS A 49 -5.81 9.36 -3.09
CA HIS A 49 -6.98 9.34 -2.22
C HIS A 49 -6.62 9.03 -0.77
N GLY A 50 -5.47 8.43 -0.56
CA GLY A 50 -4.84 8.15 0.71
C GLY A 50 -3.43 7.66 0.50
N LEU A 51 -2.73 7.33 1.57
CA LEU A 51 -1.34 6.88 1.53
C LEU A 51 -1.18 5.60 2.35
N CYS A 52 -0.23 4.74 1.97
CA CYS A 52 0.18 3.60 2.77
C CYS A 52 1.66 3.74 3.13
N ILE A 53 1.99 3.65 4.42
CA ILE A 53 3.36 3.74 4.91
C ILE A 53 3.82 2.41 5.53
N LEU A 54 5.12 2.22 5.59
CA LEU A 54 5.79 1.07 6.22
C LEU A 54 5.39 -0.29 5.61
N ALA A 55 5.01 -0.29 4.32
CA ALA A 55 4.73 -1.50 3.54
C ALA A 55 6.02 -2.06 2.88
N ASN A 56 5.87 -3.11 2.08
CA ASN A 56 7.03 -3.72 1.41
C ASN A 56 7.76 -2.70 0.50
N PHE A 57 7.03 -1.90 -0.27
CA PHE A 57 7.62 -0.84 -1.10
C PHE A 57 8.13 0.37 -0.29
N SER A 58 7.84 0.42 1.01
CA SER A 58 8.50 1.35 1.95
C SER A 58 9.79 0.78 2.54
N GLU A 59 10.27 -0.37 2.07
CA GLU A 59 11.47 -1.05 2.60
C GLU A 59 11.35 -1.39 4.10
N GLN A 60 10.15 -1.74 4.58
CA GLN A 60 9.86 -1.95 6.01
C GLN A 60 10.80 -2.94 6.71
N PHE A 61 11.31 -3.91 5.96
CA PHE A 61 12.14 -5.00 6.47
C PHE A 61 13.60 -4.60 6.77
N VAL A 62 14.01 -3.38 6.38
CA VAL A 62 15.33 -2.81 6.72
C VAL A 62 15.25 -1.69 7.76
N LEU A 63 14.08 -1.49 8.38
CA LEU A 63 13.84 -0.47 9.38
C LEU A 63 13.87 -1.09 10.79
N SER A 64 14.54 -0.44 11.72
CA SER A 64 14.41 -0.74 13.15
C SER A 64 13.04 -0.31 13.69
N ASP A 65 12.63 -0.83 14.86
CA ASP A 65 11.37 -0.43 15.49
C ASP A 65 11.36 1.08 15.84
N ALA A 66 12.50 1.62 16.26
CA ALA A 66 12.64 3.06 16.54
C ALA A 66 12.42 3.91 15.27
N GLU A 67 12.97 3.51 14.12
CA GLU A 67 12.76 4.21 12.85
C GLU A 67 11.31 4.09 12.37
N ARG A 68 10.68 2.94 12.57
CA ARG A 68 9.26 2.76 12.27
C ARG A 68 8.38 3.72 13.09
N GLU A 69 8.66 3.90 14.37
CA GLU A 69 7.93 4.84 15.22
C GLU A 69 8.14 6.28 14.75
N VAL A 70 9.38 6.70 14.50
CA VAL A 70 9.72 8.02 13.96
C VAL A 70 8.98 8.31 12.66
N LEU A 71 9.00 7.38 11.71
CA LEU A 71 8.31 7.52 10.43
C LEU A 71 6.79 7.55 10.57
N THR A 72 6.21 6.70 11.44
CA THR A 72 4.77 6.70 11.68
C THR A 72 4.32 8.06 12.19
N ARG A 73 4.99 8.58 13.20
CA ARG A 73 4.70 9.89 13.79
C ARG A 73 4.87 11.01 12.78
N LEU A 74 6.04 11.08 12.13
CA LEU A 74 6.32 12.11 11.11
C LEU A 74 5.26 12.13 10.00
N CYS A 75 4.96 10.96 9.43
CA CYS A 75 4.03 10.87 8.30
C CYS A 75 2.61 11.29 8.70
N LEU A 76 2.12 10.80 9.84
CA LEU A 76 0.77 11.13 10.31
C LEU A 76 0.65 12.61 10.70
N GLU A 77 1.62 13.17 11.41
CA GLU A 77 1.68 14.58 11.76
C GLU A 77 1.79 15.49 10.53
N HIS A 78 2.66 15.14 9.56
CA HIS A 78 2.86 15.94 8.35
C HIS A 78 1.66 15.88 7.41
N VAL A 79 1.07 14.69 7.19
CA VAL A 79 -0.17 14.55 6.41
C VAL A 79 -1.31 15.31 7.07
N ALA A 80 -1.35 15.40 8.40
CA ALA A 80 -2.28 16.24 9.17
C ALA A 80 -3.75 16.04 8.77
N GLY A 81 -4.13 14.83 8.35
CA GLY A 81 -5.48 14.49 7.92
C GLY A 81 -5.89 15.16 6.60
N ARG A 82 -4.97 15.49 5.70
CA ARG A 82 -5.26 15.87 4.31
C ARG A 82 -5.86 14.70 3.54
N VAL A 83 -5.33 13.51 3.78
CA VAL A 83 -5.83 12.23 3.24
C VAL A 83 -5.73 11.14 4.32
N PRO A 84 -6.50 10.04 4.23
CA PRO A 84 -6.33 8.90 5.14
C PRO A 84 -4.97 8.22 4.95
N VAL A 85 -4.36 7.79 6.05
CA VAL A 85 -3.08 7.07 6.04
C VAL A 85 -3.28 5.67 6.60
N ILE A 86 -2.84 4.67 5.83
CA ILE A 86 -2.75 3.28 6.21
C ILE A 86 -1.34 3.03 6.76
N VAL A 87 -1.24 2.42 7.93
CA VAL A 87 0.06 2.05 8.53
C VAL A 87 0.22 0.53 8.50
N THR A 88 1.30 0.04 7.90
CA THR A 88 1.60 -1.40 7.95
C THR A 88 2.24 -1.76 9.28
N THR A 89 1.59 -2.64 10.02
CA THR A 89 2.00 -3.03 11.38
C THR A 89 2.42 -4.49 11.49
N THR A 90 2.61 -5.16 10.34
CA THR A 90 2.96 -6.57 10.24
C THR A 90 4.11 -6.97 11.17
N HIS A 91 3.88 -8.03 11.94
CA HIS A 91 4.87 -8.76 12.70
C HIS A 91 4.41 -10.21 12.86
N PHE A 92 5.34 -11.17 13.05
CA PHE A 92 4.99 -12.57 13.25
C PHE A 92 4.22 -12.80 14.57
N SER A 93 4.60 -12.11 15.64
CA SER A 93 3.90 -12.16 16.93
C SER A 93 2.62 -11.32 16.87
N SER A 94 1.47 -11.92 17.18
CA SER A 94 0.19 -11.22 17.30
C SER A 94 0.24 -10.10 18.36
N ARG A 95 0.92 -10.33 19.48
CA ARG A 95 1.12 -9.33 20.54
C ARG A 95 1.82 -8.09 20.00
N ILE A 96 2.98 -8.23 19.35
CA ILE A 96 3.74 -7.09 18.81
C ILE A 96 2.95 -6.40 17.70
N CYS A 97 2.25 -7.17 16.86
CA CYS A 97 1.40 -6.61 15.80
C CYS A 97 0.25 -5.78 16.40
N ALA A 98 -0.40 -6.26 17.46
CA ALA A 98 -1.44 -5.54 18.18
C ALA A 98 -0.91 -4.26 18.85
N GLU A 99 0.26 -4.33 19.52
CA GLU A 99 0.93 -3.17 20.12
C GLU A 99 1.25 -2.09 19.07
N ARG A 100 1.82 -2.48 17.91
CA ARG A 100 2.10 -1.58 16.79
C ARG A 100 0.81 -0.98 16.19
N SER A 101 -0.23 -1.77 16.06
CA SER A 101 -1.52 -1.35 15.51
C SER A 101 -2.21 -0.34 16.43
N LYS A 102 -2.19 -0.58 17.74
CA LYS A 102 -2.70 0.34 18.73
C LYS A 102 -1.94 1.67 18.72
N ALA A 103 -0.61 1.62 18.71
CA ALA A 103 0.21 2.83 18.61
C ALA A 103 -0.06 3.63 17.33
N ALA A 104 -0.24 2.96 16.18
CA ALA A 104 -0.59 3.60 14.93
C ALA A 104 -1.98 4.28 14.99
N GLU A 105 -2.98 3.63 15.58
CA GLU A 105 -4.31 4.21 15.81
C GLU A 105 -4.23 5.45 16.72
N GLU A 106 -3.49 5.36 17.83
CA GLU A 106 -3.30 6.47 18.77
C GLU A 106 -2.60 7.68 18.13
N MET A 107 -1.73 7.45 17.14
CA MET A 107 -1.09 8.51 16.33
C MET A 107 -2.00 9.04 15.21
N GLY A 108 -3.17 8.43 14.94
CA GLY A 108 -4.14 8.92 13.96
C GLY A 108 -4.18 8.17 12.63
N ALA A 109 -3.68 6.93 12.58
CA ALA A 109 -3.85 6.06 11.41
C ALA A 109 -5.34 5.84 11.09
N ALA A 110 -5.71 5.86 9.82
CA ALA A 110 -7.08 5.61 9.37
C ALA A 110 -7.38 4.10 9.24
N MET A 111 -6.35 3.28 9.05
CA MET A 111 -6.41 1.83 8.87
C MET A 111 -5.04 1.24 9.18
N VAL A 112 -4.99 0.00 9.59
CA VAL A 112 -3.75 -0.79 9.61
C VAL A 112 -3.77 -1.85 8.52
N MET A 113 -2.59 -2.11 7.92
CA MET A 113 -2.41 -3.22 6.98
C MET A 113 -1.52 -4.29 7.60
N VAL A 114 -1.94 -5.55 7.50
CA VAL A 114 -1.29 -6.67 8.16
C VAL A 114 -1.25 -7.88 7.24
N MET A 115 -0.05 -8.45 7.03
CA MET A 115 0.10 -9.77 6.43
C MET A 115 -0.23 -10.87 7.46
N PRO A 116 -0.65 -12.06 7.01
CA PRO A 116 -0.77 -13.21 7.90
C PRO A 116 0.59 -13.49 8.58
N PRO A 117 0.62 -14.15 9.75
CA PRO A 117 1.88 -14.42 10.42
C PRO A 117 2.76 -15.35 9.57
N TYR A 118 3.99 -14.91 9.32
CA TYR A 118 4.98 -15.68 8.58
C TYR A 118 6.39 -15.45 9.14
N HIS A 119 7.20 -16.51 9.16
CA HIS A 119 8.60 -16.42 9.55
C HIS A 119 9.43 -17.50 8.87
N GLY A 120 10.07 -17.16 7.76
CA GLY A 120 10.81 -18.09 6.94
C GLY A 120 9.94 -19.23 6.37
N ALA A 121 10.57 -20.28 5.85
CA ALA A 121 9.88 -21.39 5.18
C ALA A 121 9.36 -22.45 6.16
N THR A 122 9.91 -22.50 7.37
CA THR A 122 9.68 -23.59 8.33
C THR A 122 8.52 -23.35 9.27
N PHE A 123 8.35 -22.11 9.73
CA PHE A 123 7.29 -21.78 10.66
C PHE A 123 5.99 -21.49 9.89
N ARG A 124 5.09 -22.44 9.93
CA ARG A 124 3.77 -22.40 9.30
C ARG A 124 2.70 -22.34 10.39
N VAL A 125 1.63 -21.61 10.07
CA VAL A 125 0.44 -21.53 10.92
C VAL A 125 -0.77 -21.99 10.12
N GLY A 126 -1.73 -22.61 10.77
CA GLY A 126 -2.99 -23.03 10.17
C GLY A 126 -4.08 -21.96 10.27
N ASP A 127 -5.22 -22.20 9.65
CA ASP A 127 -6.34 -21.26 9.56
C ASP A 127 -6.84 -20.79 10.94
N ALA A 128 -6.87 -21.68 11.93
CA ALA A 128 -7.30 -21.34 13.30
C ALA A 128 -6.36 -20.32 13.94
N GLN A 129 -5.04 -20.51 13.81
CA GLN A 129 -4.03 -19.58 14.33
C GLN A 129 -4.03 -18.26 13.57
N ILE A 130 -4.33 -18.27 12.24
CA ILE A 130 -4.50 -17.06 11.45
C ILE A 130 -5.71 -16.27 11.95
N ALA A 131 -6.85 -16.94 12.20
CA ALA A 131 -8.04 -16.30 12.73
C ALA A 131 -7.78 -15.69 14.12
N GLU A 132 -7.15 -16.44 15.02
CA GLU A 132 -6.78 -15.94 16.34
C GLU A 132 -5.80 -14.75 16.25
N PHE A 133 -4.82 -14.80 15.36
CA PHE A 133 -3.88 -13.70 15.10
C PHE A 133 -4.60 -12.39 14.75
N PHE A 134 -5.50 -12.42 13.77
CA PHE A 134 -6.27 -11.23 13.37
C PHE A 134 -7.28 -10.80 14.44
N LYS A 135 -7.83 -11.76 15.20
CA LYS A 135 -8.73 -11.43 16.32
C LYS A 135 -7.99 -10.65 17.42
N VAL A 136 -6.79 -11.07 17.81
CA VAL A 136 -5.97 -10.37 18.82
C VAL A 136 -5.68 -8.94 18.40
N ILE A 137 -5.44 -8.71 17.11
CA ILE A 137 -5.20 -7.35 16.57
C ILE A 137 -6.50 -6.54 16.58
N SER A 138 -7.60 -7.14 16.12
CA SER A 138 -8.92 -6.51 16.08
C SER A 138 -9.40 -6.09 17.49
N ASP A 139 -9.18 -6.92 18.48
CA ASP A 139 -9.56 -6.63 19.87
C ASP A 139 -8.76 -5.45 20.48
N ALA A 140 -7.61 -5.09 19.91
CA ALA A 140 -6.73 -4.03 20.39
C ALA A 140 -7.01 -2.64 19.77
N ILE A 141 -7.77 -2.57 18.65
CA ILE A 141 -8.00 -1.35 17.86
C ILE A 141 -9.47 -1.17 17.52
N SER A 142 -9.85 0.02 17.04
CA SER A 142 -11.19 0.31 16.51
C SER A 142 -11.20 0.75 15.04
N ILE A 143 -10.01 0.88 14.45
CA ILE A 143 -9.86 1.19 13.03
C ILE A 143 -9.86 -0.11 12.19
N PRO A 144 -10.22 -0.05 10.91
CA PRO A 144 -10.24 -1.24 10.06
C PRO A 144 -8.86 -1.86 9.87
N ILE A 145 -8.88 -3.17 9.66
CA ILE A 145 -7.72 -3.97 9.28
C ILE A 145 -7.85 -4.30 7.78
N MET A 146 -6.79 -4.03 7.02
CA MET A 146 -6.57 -4.57 5.69
C MET A 146 -5.69 -5.80 5.78
N ILE A 147 -6.17 -6.94 5.34
CA ILE A 147 -5.33 -8.13 5.18
C ILE A 147 -4.55 -7.99 3.87
N GLN A 148 -3.23 -8.02 3.96
CA GLN A 148 -2.35 -8.06 2.80
C GLN A 148 -2.07 -9.53 2.44
N ASP A 149 -2.66 -9.97 1.34
CA ASP A 149 -2.48 -11.31 0.79
C ASP A 149 -1.34 -11.29 -0.24
N ALA A 150 -0.12 -11.26 0.29
CA ALA A 150 1.10 -11.13 -0.51
C ALA A 150 1.86 -12.44 -0.60
N PRO A 151 2.41 -12.80 -1.77
CA PRO A 151 3.21 -14.02 -1.94
C PRO A 151 4.43 -14.08 -1.02
N VAL A 152 4.97 -12.93 -0.63
CA VAL A 152 6.12 -12.83 0.28
C VAL A 152 5.84 -13.43 1.65
N ALA A 153 4.60 -13.46 2.10
CA ALA A 153 4.23 -14.10 3.36
C ALA A 153 4.32 -15.64 3.28
N GLY A 154 4.24 -16.21 2.08
CA GLY A 154 4.29 -17.66 1.88
C GLY A 154 3.17 -18.44 2.60
N THR A 155 2.17 -17.75 3.13
CA THR A 155 1.01 -18.31 3.83
C THR A 155 -0.20 -18.21 2.91
N PRO A 156 -0.75 -19.34 2.44
CA PRO A 156 -1.93 -19.31 1.57
C PRO A 156 -3.15 -18.76 2.29
N LEU A 157 -3.86 -17.84 1.66
CA LEU A 157 -5.13 -17.29 2.16
C LEU A 157 -6.23 -17.54 1.12
N PRO A 158 -6.91 -18.70 1.15
CA PRO A 158 -8.00 -18.97 0.21
C PRO A 158 -9.18 -18.01 0.43
N PRO A 159 -9.98 -17.70 -0.62
CA PRO A 159 -11.13 -16.78 -0.53
C PRO A 159 -12.09 -17.13 0.60
N ALA A 160 -12.33 -18.41 0.86
CA ALA A 160 -13.21 -18.88 1.93
C ALA A 160 -12.68 -18.47 3.33
N LEU A 161 -11.37 -18.57 3.56
CA LEU A 161 -10.77 -18.11 4.80
C LEU A 161 -10.86 -16.58 4.93
N LEU A 162 -10.50 -15.82 3.91
CA LEU A 162 -10.59 -14.36 3.92
C LEU A 162 -12.03 -13.88 4.20
N ALA A 163 -13.02 -14.48 3.53
CA ALA A 163 -14.43 -14.17 3.75
C ALA A 163 -14.91 -14.55 5.17
N LYS A 164 -14.40 -15.66 5.73
CA LYS A 164 -14.66 -16.03 7.12
C LYS A 164 -14.09 -14.99 8.08
N LEU A 165 -12.84 -14.58 7.89
CA LEU A 165 -12.21 -13.55 8.73
C LEU A 165 -12.98 -12.23 8.72
N ALA A 166 -13.45 -11.79 7.54
CA ALA A 166 -14.27 -10.59 7.42
C ALA A 166 -15.63 -10.69 8.16
N ARG A 167 -16.26 -11.85 8.17
CA ARG A 167 -17.55 -12.02 8.84
C ARG A 167 -17.44 -12.20 10.35
N GLU A 168 -16.34 -12.76 10.84
CA GLU A 168 -16.17 -13.16 12.25
C GLU A 168 -15.32 -12.18 13.06
N ILE A 169 -14.52 -11.31 12.42
CA ILE A 169 -13.59 -10.40 13.10
C ILE A 169 -13.97 -8.96 12.76
N GLU A 170 -14.39 -8.21 13.75
CA GLU A 170 -15.06 -6.91 13.64
C GLU A 170 -14.29 -5.90 12.77
N GLN A 171 -12.96 -5.79 12.93
CA GLN A 171 -12.17 -4.79 12.22
C GLN A 171 -11.64 -5.27 10.86
N VAL A 172 -11.76 -6.55 10.49
CA VAL A 172 -11.31 -7.07 9.20
C VAL A 172 -12.34 -6.76 8.12
N ALA A 173 -12.02 -5.81 7.22
CA ALA A 173 -12.95 -5.37 6.18
C ALA A 173 -12.27 -5.08 4.82
N TYR A 174 -10.94 -4.99 4.77
CA TYR A 174 -10.19 -4.66 3.56
C TYR A 174 -9.20 -5.77 3.20
N PHE A 175 -8.95 -5.93 1.90
CA PHE A 175 -8.10 -7.01 1.38
C PHE A 175 -7.28 -6.48 0.21
N LYS A 176 -5.95 -6.45 0.36
CA LYS A 176 -5.01 -6.18 -0.71
C LYS A 176 -4.56 -7.50 -1.30
N ILE A 177 -5.00 -7.81 -2.52
CA ILE A 177 -4.74 -9.09 -3.18
C ILE A 177 -3.56 -8.94 -4.14
N GLU A 178 -2.46 -9.65 -3.87
CA GLU A 178 -1.19 -9.61 -4.63
C GLU A 178 -0.84 -10.95 -5.27
N THR A 179 -1.78 -11.89 -5.30
CA THR A 179 -1.50 -13.24 -5.79
C THR A 179 -1.87 -13.39 -7.27
N ALA A 180 -1.16 -14.25 -7.98
CA ALA A 180 -1.51 -14.59 -9.37
C ALA A 180 -2.99 -15.00 -9.48
N GLY A 181 -3.69 -14.48 -10.47
CA GLY A 181 -5.13 -14.69 -10.63
C GLY A 181 -6.00 -13.83 -9.70
N ALA A 182 -5.48 -12.67 -9.25
CA ALA A 182 -6.13 -11.74 -8.33
C ALA A 182 -7.61 -11.49 -8.68
N ALA A 183 -7.95 -11.23 -9.93
CA ALA A 183 -9.31 -10.99 -10.36
C ALA A 183 -10.28 -12.14 -10.05
N THR A 184 -9.86 -13.39 -10.22
CA THR A 184 -10.68 -14.56 -9.85
C THR A 184 -10.86 -14.62 -8.33
N LYS A 185 -9.77 -14.45 -7.59
CA LYS A 185 -9.78 -14.45 -6.13
C LYS A 185 -10.66 -13.35 -5.55
N LEU A 186 -10.65 -12.16 -6.15
CA LEU A 186 -11.52 -11.03 -5.79
C LEU A 186 -12.99 -11.36 -5.98
N ARG A 187 -13.38 -11.97 -7.13
CA ARG A 187 -14.78 -12.40 -7.37
C ARG A 187 -15.24 -13.42 -6.34
N ASP A 188 -14.42 -14.43 -6.06
CA ASP A 188 -14.73 -15.46 -5.08
C ASP A 188 -14.85 -14.87 -3.67
N LEU A 189 -13.94 -13.96 -3.30
CA LEU A 189 -13.97 -13.26 -2.02
C LEU A 189 -15.28 -12.47 -1.85
N LEU A 190 -15.64 -11.67 -2.87
CA LEU A 190 -16.88 -10.89 -2.86
C LEU A 190 -18.14 -11.77 -2.81
N ALA A 191 -18.17 -12.86 -3.58
CA ALA A 191 -19.28 -13.80 -3.58
C ALA A 191 -19.47 -14.47 -2.20
N LEU A 192 -18.38 -14.79 -1.50
CA LEU A 192 -18.40 -15.46 -0.21
C LEU A 192 -18.55 -14.49 0.97
N GLY A 193 -17.98 -13.29 0.89
CA GLY A 193 -17.94 -12.33 1.99
C GLY A 193 -19.09 -11.32 1.98
N GLY A 194 -19.64 -11.02 0.80
CA GLY A 194 -20.77 -10.08 0.65
C GLY A 194 -20.45 -8.71 1.24
N THR A 195 -21.37 -8.20 2.04
CA THR A 195 -21.29 -6.87 2.67
C THR A 195 -20.21 -6.74 3.74
N ALA A 196 -19.61 -7.85 4.20
CA ALA A 196 -18.48 -7.81 5.11
C ALA A 196 -17.19 -7.33 4.42
N ILE A 197 -17.14 -7.31 3.08
CA ILE A 197 -16.01 -6.84 2.30
C ILE A 197 -16.23 -5.38 1.90
N GLU A 198 -15.59 -4.45 2.59
CA GLU A 198 -15.66 -3.01 2.25
C GLU A 198 -14.68 -2.61 1.15
N GLY A 199 -13.51 -3.24 1.13
CA GLY A 199 -12.40 -2.90 0.25
C GLY A 199 -11.72 -4.12 -0.36
N PRO A 200 -12.21 -4.63 -1.50
CA PRO A 200 -11.43 -5.52 -2.35
C PRO A 200 -10.49 -4.66 -3.21
N TRP A 201 -9.19 -4.74 -2.95
CA TRP A 201 -8.20 -3.88 -3.60
C TRP A 201 -7.18 -4.67 -4.42
N ASP A 202 -6.82 -4.10 -5.57
CA ASP A 202 -5.63 -4.49 -6.34
C ASP A 202 -4.36 -4.22 -5.51
N GLY A 203 -3.46 -5.18 -5.48
CA GLY A 203 -2.21 -5.11 -4.74
C GLY A 203 -0.97 -5.39 -5.58
N GLU A 204 -1.12 -5.72 -6.86
CA GLU A 204 -0.01 -5.99 -7.78
C GLU A 204 0.43 -4.73 -8.55
N GLU A 205 0.50 -3.59 -7.88
CA GLU A 205 0.94 -2.30 -8.44
C GLU A 205 0.20 -1.93 -9.74
N ALA A 206 -1.08 -2.31 -9.86
CA ALA A 206 -1.95 -2.09 -11.03
C ALA A 206 -1.60 -2.91 -12.29
N ILE A 207 -0.74 -3.92 -12.22
CA ILE A 207 -0.37 -4.71 -13.41
C ILE A 207 -1.57 -5.49 -13.99
N THR A 208 -2.53 -5.88 -13.16
CA THR A 208 -3.78 -6.55 -13.55
C THR A 208 -5.02 -5.70 -13.34
N LEU A 209 -4.85 -4.40 -13.05
CA LEU A 209 -5.89 -3.50 -12.56
C LEU A 209 -7.19 -3.53 -13.38
N MET A 210 -7.13 -3.62 -14.71
CA MET A 210 -8.34 -3.68 -15.54
C MET A 210 -9.18 -4.93 -15.24
N ALA A 211 -8.55 -6.08 -15.06
CA ALA A 211 -9.25 -7.33 -14.73
C ALA A 211 -9.77 -7.30 -13.28
N ASP A 212 -9.05 -6.66 -12.38
CA ASP A 212 -9.43 -6.54 -10.97
C ASP A 212 -10.59 -5.57 -10.77
N LEU A 213 -10.62 -4.46 -11.52
CA LEU A 213 -11.76 -3.56 -11.58
C LEU A 213 -13.02 -4.29 -12.09
N ASP A 214 -12.91 -5.10 -13.16
CA ASP A 214 -13.99 -5.94 -13.65
C ASP A 214 -14.44 -7.01 -12.65
N ALA A 215 -13.57 -7.38 -11.71
CA ALA A 215 -13.88 -8.30 -10.62
C ALA A 215 -14.52 -7.61 -9.41
N GLY A 216 -14.69 -6.28 -9.43
CA GLY A 216 -15.28 -5.52 -8.33
C GLY A 216 -14.28 -4.83 -7.41
N CYS A 217 -13.00 -4.78 -7.78
CA CYS A 217 -11.99 -4.01 -7.06
C CYS A 217 -12.42 -2.53 -6.94
N THR A 218 -12.22 -1.95 -5.77
CA THR A 218 -12.61 -0.56 -5.47
C THR A 218 -11.43 0.36 -5.15
N GLY A 219 -10.25 -0.19 -4.96
CA GLY A 219 -9.03 0.54 -4.66
C GLY A 219 -7.80 -0.13 -5.28
N ALA A 220 -6.77 0.67 -5.51
CA ALA A 220 -5.47 0.21 -5.99
C ALA A 220 -4.37 0.71 -5.07
N MET A 221 -3.53 -0.22 -4.61
CA MET A 221 -2.34 0.10 -3.83
C MET A 221 -1.10 -0.18 -4.68
N THR A 222 -0.46 0.90 -5.12
CA THR A 222 0.61 0.89 -6.13
C THR A 222 1.91 1.45 -5.56
N GLY A 223 2.97 1.40 -6.33
CA GLY A 223 4.17 2.21 -6.06
C GLY A 223 3.85 3.71 -6.07
N GLY A 224 4.69 4.49 -5.38
CA GLY A 224 4.45 5.91 -5.15
C GLY A 224 4.98 6.86 -6.23
N GLY A 225 5.50 6.32 -7.32
CA GLY A 225 6.21 7.13 -8.33
C GLY A 225 5.31 7.92 -9.29
N TYR A 226 4.08 7.47 -9.52
CA TYR A 226 3.14 8.06 -10.49
C TYR A 226 1.67 7.89 -10.11
N PRO A 227 1.25 8.40 -8.92
CA PRO A 227 -0.15 8.32 -8.50
C PRO A 227 -1.09 9.00 -9.49
N ASP A 228 -0.65 10.10 -10.12
CA ASP A 228 -1.37 10.83 -11.17
C ASP A 228 -1.70 9.95 -12.39
N GLY A 229 -0.83 9.02 -12.74
CA GLY A 229 -1.07 8.05 -13.79
C GLY A 229 -2.12 7.00 -13.43
N ILE A 230 -2.06 6.48 -12.21
CA ILE A 230 -3.06 5.54 -11.72
C ILE A 230 -4.43 6.21 -11.60
N ARG A 231 -4.48 7.50 -11.22
CA ARG A 231 -5.71 8.31 -11.22
C ARG A 231 -6.36 8.37 -12.60
N GLN A 232 -5.55 8.50 -13.68
CA GLN A 232 -6.07 8.51 -15.05
C GLN A 232 -6.77 7.20 -15.43
N ILE A 233 -6.47 6.07 -14.76
CA ILE A 233 -7.16 4.79 -14.93
C ILE A 233 -8.39 4.71 -14.04
N MET A 234 -8.24 5.04 -12.76
CA MET A 234 -9.29 4.86 -11.75
C MET A 234 -10.43 5.87 -11.86
N ASP A 235 -10.15 7.11 -12.24
CA ASP A 235 -11.17 8.17 -12.32
C ASP A 235 -12.21 7.93 -13.42
N PRO A 236 -11.85 7.54 -14.67
CA PRO A 236 -12.83 7.12 -15.67
C PRO A 236 -13.65 5.92 -15.23
N TRP A 237 -13.02 4.93 -14.57
CA TRP A 237 -13.74 3.78 -14.03
C TRP A 237 -14.82 4.18 -13.04
N ALA A 238 -14.48 5.06 -12.09
CA ALA A 238 -15.43 5.55 -11.09
C ALA A 238 -16.63 6.29 -11.70
N ARG A 239 -16.47 6.85 -12.91
CA ARG A 239 -17.55 7.48 -13.68
C ARG A 239 -18.30 6.53 -14.61
N GLY A 240 -17.93 5.23 -14.64
CA GLY A 240 -18.50 4.23 -15.53
C GLY A 240 -17.98 4.29 -16.98
N ASP A 241 -16.93 5.09 -17.25
CA ASP A 241 -16.32 5.20 -18.57
C ASP A 241 -15.27 4.10 -18.80
N ARG A 242 -15.74 2.92 -19.13
CA ARG A 242 -14.90 1.75 -19.38
C ARG A 242 -13.95 1.93 -20.58
N ALA A 243 -14.38 2.68 -21.59
CA ALA A 243 -13.55 2.89 -22.78
C ALA A 243 -12.34 3.77 -22.47
N ALA A 244 -12.55 4.90 -21.77
CA ALA A 244 -11.47 5.77 -21.31
C ALA A 244 -10.56 5.05 -20.30
N THR A 245 -11.12 4.25 -19.39
CA THR A 245 -10.34 3.42 -18.46
C THR A 245 -9.38 2.49 -19.20
N ARG A 246 -9.89 1.77 -20.20
CA ARG A 246 -9.08 0.85 -21.01
C ARG A 246 -7.98 1.56 -21.77
N ALA A 247 -8.30 2.72 -22.36
CA ALA A 247 -7.31 3.52 -23.10
C ALA A 247 -6.20 4.03 -22.17
N ALA A 248 -6.56 4.53 -20.99
CA ALA A 248 -5.61 4.97 -19.99
C ALA A 248 -4.75 3.79 -19.48
N TYR A 249 -5.36 2.67 -19.13
CA TYR A 249 -4.62 1.47 -18.70
C TYR A 249 -3.62 1.00 -19.76
N ALA A 250 -4.03 0.91 -21.03
CA ALA A 250 -3.14 0.52 -22.13
C ALA A 250 -1.95 1.50 -22.29
N ARG A 251 -2.18 2.79 -22.05
CA ARG A 251 -1.14 3.83 -22.11
C ARG A 251 -0.13 3.69 -20.97
N TRP A 252 -0.60 3.42 -19.75
CA TRP A 252 0.26 3.37 -18.54
C TRP A 252 0.89 2.00 -18.30
N LEU A 253 0.34 0.93 -18.88
CA LEU A 253 0.79 -0.44 -18.65
C LEU A 253 2.28 -0.66 -18.92
N PRO A 254 2.95 -0.07 -19.94
CA PRO A 254 4.39 -0.22 -20.13
C PRO A 254 5.21 0.24 -18.91
N LEU A 255 4.88 1.39 -18.31
CA LEU A 255 5.55 1.90 -17.10
C LEU A 255 5.23 1.02 -15.90
N ILE A 256 3.98 0.65 -15.70
CA ILE A 256 3.53 -0.26 -14.63
C ILE A 256 4.27 -1.60 -14.71
N ASN A 257 4.38 -2.17 -15.90
CA ASN A 257 5.10 -3.42 -16.11
C ASN A 257 6.61 -3.25 -15.84
N HIS A 258 7.21 -2.15 -16.30
CA HIS A 258 8.62 -1.87 -16.07
C HIS A 258 8.95 -1.74 -14.57
N GLU A 259 8.11 -1.03 -13.81
CA GLU A 259 8.20 -1.01 -12.34
C GLU A 259 8.18 -2.43 -11.77
N ASN A 260 7.15 -3.21 -12.10
CA ASN A 260 6.96 -4.55 -11.52
C ASN A 260 8.08 -5.53 -11.85
N ARG A 261 8.66 -5.47 -13.05
CA ARG A 261 9.53 -6.51 -13.58
C ARG A 261 11.00 -6.11 -13.66
N GLN A 262 11.33 -4.82 -13.60
CA GLN A 262 12.70 -4.35 -13.80
C GLN A 262 13.23 -3.53 -12.62
N CYS A 263 12.47 -2.55 -12.12
CA CYS A 263 12.96 -1.62 -11.10
C CYS A 263 12.42 -1.92 -9.70
N GLY A 264 11.21 -2.47 -9.57
CA GLY A 264 10.61 -2.81 -8.29
C GLY A 264 10.39 -1.58 -7.39
N LEU A 265 10.55 -1.78 -6.11
CA LEU A 265 10.27 -0.81 -5.05
C LEU A 265 11.04 0.51 -5.13
N ILE A 266 12.18 0.56 -5.85
CA ILE A 266 12.99 1.78 -5.98
C ILE A 266 12.47 2.73 -7.06
N THR A 267 11.56 2.31 -7.93
CA THR A 267 10.98 3.12 -9.01
C THR A 267 10.55 4.50 -8.54
N ALA A 268 9.81 4.58 -7.45
CA ALA A 268 9.33 5.85 -6.91
C ALA A 268 10.48 6.80 -6.53
N LYS A 269 11.52 6.29 -5.89
CA LYS A 269 12.69 7.10 -5.51
C LYS A 269 13.46 7.62 -6.72
N ILE A 270 13.65 6.78 -7.76
CA ILE A 270 14.33 7.18 -8.99
C ILE A 270 13.57 8.33 -9.65
N LEU A 271 12.26 8.22 -9.81
CA LEU A 271 11.42 9.26 -10.41
C LEU A 271 11.43 10.55 -9.59
N MET A 272 11.26 10.45 -8.27
CA MET A 272 11.26 11.59 -7.36
C MET A 272 12.60 12.33 -7.34
N LYS A 273 13.71 11.60 -7.36
CA LYS A 273 15.05 12.20 -7.44
C LYS A 273 15.27 12.88 -8.78
N ALA A 274 14.91 12.25 -9.88
CA ALA A 274 15.04 12.83 -11.23
C ALA A 274 14.24 14.13 -11.37
N GLY A 275 13.11 14.25 -10.67
CA GLY A 275 12.28 15.45 -10.62
C GLY A 275 12.67 16.46 -9.54
N GLY A 276 13.64 16.15 -8.68
CA GLY A 276 14.10 17.06 -7.62
C GLY A 276 13.22 17.09 -6.36
N ILE A 277 12.32 16.12 -6.21
CA ILE A 277 11.47 15.99 -5.02
C ILE A 277 12.32 15.58 -3.81
N ILE A 278 13.20 14.60 -3.99
CA ILE A 278 14.13 14.11 -2.99
C ILE A 278 15.58 14.28 -3.45
N ALA A 279 16.50 14.41 -2.52
CA ALA A 279 17.92 14.61 -2.83
C ALA A 279 18.66 13.30 -3.13
N CYS A 280 18.17 12.18 -2.58
CA CYS A 280 18.83 10.89 -2.64
C CYS A 280 17.80 9.78 -2.87
N ASP A 281 18.13 8.81 -3.74
CA ASP A 281 17.33 7.62 -4.05
C ASP A 281 17.97 6.34 -3.49
N GLU A 282 18.75 6.47 -2.42
CA GLU A 282 19.43 5.35 -1.79
C GLU A 282 18.44 4.28 -1.29
N VAL A 283 18.85 3.02 -1.38
CA VAL A 283 18.21 1.87 -0.74
C VAL A 283 19.17 1.24 0.25
N ARG A 284 18.64 0.71 1.36
CA ARG A 284 19.50 0.06 2.35
C ARG A 284 19.88 -1.35 1.93
N HIS A 285 21.15 -1.68 2.14
CA HIS A 285 21.64 -3.06 1.99
C HIS A 285 20.79 -4.04 2.85
N PRO A 286 20.41 -5.24 2.33
CA PRO A 286 20.96 -5.90 1.13
C PRO A 286 20.23 -5.58 -0.19
N LEU A 287 19.31 -4.63 -0.20
CA LEU A 287 18.68 -4.20 -1.44
C LEU A 287 19.69 -3.60 -2.41
N ARG A 288 19.39 -3.73 -3.70
CA ARG A 288 20.24 -3.25 -4.78
C ARG A 288 19.45 -2.36 -5.73
N ARG A 289 20.15 -1.44 -6.33
CA ARG A 289 19.61 -0.66 -7.44
C ARG A 289 19.40 -1.55 -8.68
N PRO A 290 18.44 -1.21 -9.54
CA PRO A 290 18.33 -1.81 -10.87
C PRO A 290 19.59 -1.49 -11.71
N SER A 291 19.75 -2.12 -12.86
CA SER A 291 20.82 -1.77 -13.79
C SER A 291 20.64 -0.34 -14.33
N ALA A 292 21.73 0.27 -14.80
CA ALA A 292 21.69 1.60 -15.41
C ALA A 292 20.77 1.65 -16.62
N GLU A 293 20.70 0.57 -17.38
CA GLU A 293 19.82 0.44 -18.55
C GLU A 293 18.33 0.39 -18.13
N ALA A 294 18.01 -0.37 -17.09
CA ALA A 294 16.63 -0.42 -16.57
C ALA A 294 16.19 0.93 -16.01
N GLU A 295 17.09 1.64 -15.32
CA GLU A 295 16.82 3.00 -14.83
C GLU A 295 16.63 4.00 -15.98
N ALA A 296 17.47 3.93 -17.03
CA ALA A 296 17.34 4.79 -18.21
C ALA A 296 16.00 4.56 -18.93
N GLN A 297 15.59 3.29 -19.12
CA GLN A 297 14.30 2.94 -19.72
C GLN A 297 13.13 3.40 -18.86
N LEU A 298 13.22 3.28 -17.53
CA LEU A 298 12.20 3.83 -16.62
C LEU A 298 12.00 5.33 -16.84
N LEU A 299 13.10 6.09 -16.89
CA LEU A 299 13.05 7.54 -17.08
C LEU A 299 12.56 7.94 -18.48
N GLU A 300 12.84 7.15 -19.50
CA GLU A 300 12.30 7.34 -20.86
C GLU A 300 10.78 7.19 -20.86
N LEU A 301 10.26 6.06 -20.37
CA LEU A 301 8.83 5.81 -20.25
C LEU A 301 8.12 6.90 -19.42
N ALA A 302 8.72 7.32 -18.32
CA ALA A 302 8.16 8.35 -17.46
C ALA A 302 8.09 9.73 -18.15
N ARG A 303 9.06 10.08 -19.00
CA ARG A 303 9.04 11.33 -19.79
C ARG A 303 7.97 11.27 -20.90
N GLU A 304 7.85 10.15 -21.60
CA GLU A 304 6.81 9.96 -22.62
C GLU A 304 5.38 10.08 -22.05
N LEU A 305 5.20 9.65 -20.81
CA LEU A 305 3.92 9.72 -20.11
C LEU A 305 3.67 11.05 -19.38
N ASP A 306 4.67 11.96 -19.38
CA ASP A 306 4.65 13.23 -18.63
C ASP A 306 4.35 13.02 -17.13
N VAL A 307 5.01 12.03 -16.52
CA VAL A 307 4.83 11.70 -15.08
C VAL A 307 5.07 12.93 -14.21
N MET A 308 4.12 13.23 -13.33
CA MET A 308 4.15 14.43 -12.48
C MET A 308 5.40 14.50 -11.60
N ALA A 309 5.93 13.36 -11.15
CA ALA A 309 7.15 13.31 -10.35
C ALA A 309 8.35 14.00 -10.99
N LEU A 310 8.43 14.02 -12.34
CA LEU A 310 9.56 14.63 -13.06
C LEU A 310 9.50 16.17 -13.13
N ARG A 311 8.39 16.80 -12.76
CA ARG A 311 8.16 18.26 -12.92
C ARG A 311 7.57 18.96 -11.70
N TRP A 312 7.09 18.24 -10.69
CA TRP A 312 6.39 18.80 -9.53
C TRP A 312 7.23 19.79 -8.71
N ALA A 313 8.53 19.56 -8.59
CA ALA A 313 9.44 20.40 -7.80
C ALA A 313 10.09 21.55 -8.58
N ARG A 314 9.72 21.75 -9.85
CA ARG A 314 10.29 22.78 -10.76
C ARG A 314 9.51 24.06 -10.71
#